data_4acd12b60024c0cba325ff4100b72dea
#
_entry.id   4acd12b60024c0cba325ff4100b72dea
#
_cell.length_a   1.000
_cell.length_b   1.000
_cell.length_c   1.000
_cell.angle_alpha   90.00
_cell.angle_beta   90.00
_cell.angle_gamma   90.00
#
_symmetry.space_group_name_H-M   'P 1'
#
loop_
_entity.id
_entity.type
_entity.pdbx_description
1 polymer ?
#
loop_
_entity_poly.entity_id
_entity_poly.type
_entity_poly.pdbx_seq_one_letter_code
_entity_poly.pdbx_strand_id
1 'polypeptide(L)'
;MNILKSTITKLGNKIELIGTPSDNNILIIGVFHGDEPQGKYLIEEYLNRENPNTPTSKSKISVLPQGEDIALTQIAKNLRNNMTKQEVILWQHIKNKQILNVKFRRQQQIGKYICDFVSFYPKIIIELDGSQHITGVQQQSDIIRDKYLTSEGFKVLRFWNNEIEKNISGIIQEIENCIITCPPLAGGPKSTISRWGNDNSLLFIPCLNPDGMSANTRVNANNVDLNRNFPTKNWGKNEGDNATCDDETTAYFGGKSPASEIETKFVIDIIEKYQPKLILTLHAPYKVVNYDGPAKKIAEKISQIINYPTEGSIGYPTPGSFGTYCGVERNIPTITLELDEEIQVQELVEPVFKIFDLLSITD
;
A
#
# COMPACT_ATOMS: atom_id res chain seq x y z
N MET A 1 7.34 11.40 -4.05
CA MET A 1 6.29 12.25 -3.43
C MET A 1 6.93 13.23 -2.46
N ASN A 2 6.32 14.39 -2.24
CA ASN A 2 6.88 15.46 -1.40
C ASN A 2 6.25 15.46 -0.02
N ILE A 3 7.02 15.87 1.00
CA ILE A 3 6.47 16.20 2.31
C ILE A 3 5.78 17.57 2.19
N LEU A 4 4.48 17.62 2.43
CA LEU A 4 3.63 18.80 2.28
C LEU A 4 3.47 19.58 3.59
N LYS A 5 3.45 18.87 4.70
CA LYS A 5 3.32 19.40 6.06
C LYS A 5 3.95 18.41 7.05
N SER A 6 4.48 18.91 8.13
CA SER A 6 4.94 18.09 9.25
C SER A 6 4.70 18.78 10.59
N THR A 7 4.60 17.97 11.65
CA THR A 7 4.58 18.43 13.04
C THR A 7 5.39 17.47 13.92
N ILE A 8 5.59 17.84 15.17
CA ILE A 8 6.35 17.06 16.15
C ILE A 8 5.46 16.80 17.35
N THR A 9 5.38 15.55 17.79
CA THR A 9 4.63 15.12 18.95
C THR A 9 5.31 15.51 20.27
N LYS A 10 4.65 15.24 21.39
CA LYS A 10 5.17 15.49 22.73
C LYS A 10 6.52 14.81 23.00
N LEU A 11 6.75 13.61 22.50
CA LEU A 11 8.01 12.88 22.69
C LEU A 11 9.05 13.15 21.58
N GLY A 12 8.78 14.10 20.68
CA GLY A 12 9.71 14.50 19.63
C GLY A 12 9.63 13.68 18.35
N ASN A 13 8.65 12.80 18.23
CA ASN A 13 8.41 12.02 17.01
C ASN A 13 7.73 12.87 15.94
N LYS A 14 8.05 12.59 14.68
CA LYS A 14 7.58 13.36 13.53
C LYS A 14 6.31 12.75 12.92
N ILE A 15 5.34 13.60 12.63
CA ILE A 15 4.17 13.28 11.82
C ILE A 15 4.29 14.03 10.49
N GLU A 16 4.07 13.36 9.39
CA GLU A 16 4.23 13.93 8.05
C GLU A 16 3.01 13.67 7.17
N LEU A 17 2.62 14.69 6.40
CA LEU A 17 1.73 14.57 5.26
C LEU A 17 2.57 14.47 3.98
N ILE A 18 2.38 13.41 3.22
CA ILE A 18 3.16 13.06 2.03
C ILE A 18 2.24 12.97 0.81
N GLY A 19 2.63 13.55 -0.31
CA GLY A 19 1.87 13.43 -1.55
C GLY A 19 2.15 14.54 -2.54
N THR A 20 1.23 14.70 -3.49
CA THR A 20 1.18 15.82 -4.44
C THR A 20 -0.28 16.25 -4.51
N PRO A 21 -0.66 17.41 -3.97
CA PRO A 21 -2.06 17.82 -3.90
C PRO A 21 -2.62 18.21 -5.27
N SER A 22 -3.92 18.04 -5.44
CA SER A 22 -4.70 18.49 -6.61
C SER A 22 -6.04 19.05 -6.13
N ASP A 23 -6.95 19.34 -7.06
CA ASP A 23 -8.32 19.72 -6.72
C ASP A 23 -9.16 18.54 -6.23
N ASN A 24 -8.69 17.31 -6.47
CA ASN A 24 -9.34 16.06 -6.07
C ASN A 24 -8.44 15.27 -5.13
N ASN A 25 -8.39 15.65 -3.86
CA ASN A 25 -7.57 14.97 -2.86
C ASN A 25 -8.33 13.84 -2.17
N ILE A 26 -7.64 12.72 -1.94
CA ILE A 26 -8.07 11.66 -1.05
C ILE A 26 -7.04 11.54 0.05
N LEU A 27 -7.47 11.58 1.32
CA LEU A 27 -6.60 11.49 2.47
C LEU A 27 -6.59 10.05 3.02
N ILE A 28 -5.40 9.47 3.17
CA ILE A 28 -5.18 8.13 3.71
C ILE A 28 -4.36 8.25 4.98
N ILE A 29 -4.88 7.72 6.10
CA ILE A 29 -4.26 7.85 7.42
C ILE A 29 -4.02 6.46 8.01
N GLY A 30 -2.78 6.19 8.41
CA GLY A 30 -2.39 5.02 9.19
C GLY A 30 -2.17 5.36 10.65
N VAL A 31 -2.30 4.35 11.51
CA VAL A 31 -1.95 4.39 12.94
C VAL A 31 -2.60 5.54 13.72
N PHE A 32 -3.91 5.48 13.88
CA PHE A 32 -4.62 6.28 14.89
C PHE A 32 -4.30 5.75 16.30
N HIS A 33 -4.32 4.43 16.47
CA HIS A 33 -3.95 3.74 17.69
C HIS A 33 -2.54 3.16 17.53
N GLY A 34 -1.69 3.38 18.52
CA GLY A 34 -0.29 3.01 18.39
C GLY A 34 -0.02 1.50 18.41
N ASP A 35 -0.95 0.72 18.96
CA ASP A 35 -0.95 -0.75 18.97
C ASP A 35 -1.45 -1.37 17.64
N GLU A 36 -1.85 -0.56 16.66
CA GLU A 36 -2.32 -0.98 15.32
C GLU A 36 -1.33 -0.55 14.21
N PRO A 37 -0.09 -1.06 14.14
CA PRO A 37 0.97 -0.53 13.28
C PRO A 37 0.86 -0.88 11.80
N GLN A 38 -0.07 -1.78 11.42
CA GLN A 38 -0.21 -2.31 10.05
C GLN A 38 -0.39 -1.20 9.02
N GLY A 39 -1.17 -0.16 9.36
CA GLY A 39 -1.46 0.98 8.48
C GLY A 39 -0.20 1.71 8.03
N LYS A 40 0.77 1.93 8.93
CA LYS A 40 2.05 2.54 8.60
C LYS A 40 2.84 1.71 7.61
N TYR A 41 2.98 0.41 7.89
CA TYR A 41 3.71 -0.51 7.02
C TYR A 41 3.14 -0.51 5.60
N LEU A 42 1.82 -0.64 5.46
CA LEU A 42 1.15 -0.70 4.16
C LEU A 42 1.29 0.60 3.37
N ILE A 43 1.18 1.76 4.02
CA ILE A 43 1.38 3.06 3.38
C ILE A 43 2.84 3.24 2.95
N GLU A 44 3.80 2.94 3.82
CA GLU A 44 5.24 3.07 3.49
C GLU A 44 5.64 2.14 2.34
N GLU A 45 5.14 0.90 2.30
CA GLU A 45 5.37 -0.04 1.19
C GLU A 45 4.75 0.49 -0.12
N TYR A 46 3.55 1.08 -0.06
CA TYR A 46 2.91 1.69 -1.23
C TYR A 46 3.72 2.89 -1.76
N LEU A 47 4.17 3.78 -0.88
CA LEU A 47 5.00 4.93 -1.22
C LEU A 47 6.37 4.52 -1.79
N ASN A 48 6.98 3.48 -1.24
CA ASN A 48 8.24 2.92 -1.73
C ASN A 48 8.10 2.28 -3.11
N ARG A 49 6.92 1.75 -3.46
CA ARG A 49 6.63 1.25 -4.79
C ARG A 49 6.85 2.31 -5.87
N GLU A 50 6.49 3.55 -5.57
CA GLU A 50 6.59 4.68 -6.51
C GLU A 50 7.97 5.37 -6.50
N ASN A 51 8.75 5.24 -5.42
CA ASN A 51 10.04 5.91 -5.28
C ASN A 51 11.18 4.95 -4.90
N PRO A 52 11.76 4.24 -5.90
CA PRO A 52 12.78 3.21 -5.68
C PRO A 52 14.12 3.71 -5.14
N ASN A 53 14.32 5.01 -4.93
CA ASN A 53 15.56 5.61 -4.47
C ASN A 53 15.57 5.93 -2.95
N THR A 54 14.50 5.67 -2.22
CA THR A 54 14.49 5.80 -0.78
C THR A 54 15.17 4.56 -0.18
N PRO A 55 16.25 4.70 0.62
CA PRO A 55 16.78 3.56 1.34
C PRO A 55 15.68 3.06 2.28
N THR A 56 15.17 1.87 2.03
CA THR A 56 14.31 1.19 2.99
C THR A 56 15.04 1.15 4.31
N SER A 57 14.53 1.88 5.30
CA SER A 57 14.90 1.62 6.68
C SER A 57 14.55 0.17 6.92
N LYS A 58 15.61 -0.67 6.98
CA LYS A 58 15.46 -2.06 7.37
C LYS A 58 14.99 -2.06 8.82
N SER A 59 13.69 -1.96 9.03
CA SER A 59 13.10 -2.49 10.25
C SER A 59 13.37 -3.98 10.21
N LYS A 60 14.38 -4.41 10.94
CA LYS A 60 14.68 -5.81 11.21
C LYS A 60 13.55 -6.37 12.07
N ILE A 61 12.44 -6.73 11.45
CA ILE A 61 11.65 -7.83 11.98
C ILE A 61 12.37 -9.07 11.45
N SER A 62 13.18 -9.69 12.30
CA SER A 62 13.88 -10.91 12.04
C SER A 62 12.89 -12.07 12.04
N VAL A 63 12.17 -12.24 10.93
CA VAL A 63 11.74 -13.58 10.54
C VAL A 63 12.99 -14.19 9.93
N LEU A 64 13.63 -15.11 10.65
CA LEU A 64 14.76 -15.88 10.13
C LEU A 64 14.25 -16.62 8.88
N PRO A 65 14.85 -16.38 7.68
CA PRO A 65 14.51 -17.14 6.50
C PRO A 65 14.77 -18.61 6.80
N GLN A 66 13.83 -19.49 6.46
CA GLN A 66 14.09 -20.93 6.50
C GLN A 66 15.17 -21.25 5.48
N GLY A 67 15.98 -22.30 5.72
CA GLY A 67 17.25 -22.55 5.01
C GLY A 67 17.17 -22.57 3.47
N GLU A 68 16.03 -22.91 2.87
CA GLU A 68 15.81 -22.90 1.41
C GLU A 68 15.80 -21.47 0.82
N ASP A 69 15.24 -20.47 1.52
CA ASP A 69 15.20 -19.09 1.04
C ASP A 69 16.57 -18.41 1.04
N ILE A 70 17.45 -18.79 1.99
CA ILE A 70 18.83 -18.32 2.03
C ILE A 70 19.60 -18.83 0.81
N ALA A 71 19.41 -20.10 0.45
CA ALA A 71 20.05 -20.72 -0.70
C ALA A 71 19.63 -20.05 -2.02
N LEU A 72 18.32 -19.82 -2.23
CA LEU A 72 17.78 -19.17 -3.44
C LEU A 72 18.25 -17.71 -3.55
N THR A 73 18.27 -16.98 -2.46
CA THR A 73 18.78 -15.59 -2.44
C THR A 73 20.26 -15.53 -2.84
N GLN A 74 21.09 -16.48 -2.37
CA GLN A 74 22.50 -16.55 -2.73
C GLN A 74 22.69 -16.95 -4.19
N ILE A 75 21.88 -17.89 -4.70
CA ILE A 75 21.88 -18.28 -6.13
C ILE A 75 21.50 -17.06 -7.00
N ALA A 76 20.43 -16.35 -6.68
CA ALA A 76 20.01 -15.16 -7.41
C ALA A 76 21.10 -14.07 -7.42
N LYS A 77 21.84 -13.91 -6.32
CA LYS A 77 22.98 -12.97 -6.24
C LYS A 77 24.12 -13.41 -7.17
N ASN A 78 24.44 -14.71 -7.21
CA ASN A 78 25.47 -15.25 -8.08
C ASN A 78 25.09 -15.10 -9.55
N LEU A 79 23.83 -15.36 -9.93
CA LEU A 79 23.33 -15.21 -11.29
C LEU A 79 23.39 -13.72 -11.74
N ARG A 80 23.04 -12.78 -10.86
CA ARG A 80 23.18 -11.34 -11.19
C ARG A 80 24.61 -10.91 -11.48
N ASN A 81 25.59 -11.56 -10.86
CA ASN A 81 27.02 -11.26 -11.08
C ASN A 81 27.59 -11.98 -12.32
N ASN A 82 26.94 -13.07 -12.77
CA ASN A 82 27.40 -13.92 -13.87
C ASN A 82 26.35 -14.02 -14.97
N MET A 83 25.87 -12.85 -15.44
CA MET A 83 24.88 -12.78 -16.53
C MET A 83 25.44 -13.38 -17.82
N THR A 84 24.60 -14.07 -18.59
CA THR A 84 24.91 -14.50 -19.94
C THR A 84 25.05 -13.31 -20.88
N LYS A 85 25.69 -13.52 -22.04
CA LYS A 85 25.83 -12.47 -23.06
C LYS A 85 24.48 -11.93 -23.51
N GLN A 86 23.49 -12.79 -23.68
CA GLN A 86 22.14 -12.45 -24.13
C GLN A 86 21.37 -11.66 -23.06
N GLU A 87 21.48 -12.06 -21.79
CA GLU A 87 20.93 -11.28 -20.68
C GLU A 87 21.53 -9.88 -20.60
N VAL A 88 22.85 -9.75 -20.82
CA VAL A 88 23.51 -8.43 -20.87
C VAL A 88 22.96 -7.56 -22.00
N ILE A 89 22.79 -8.15 -23.20
CA ILE A 89 22.22 -7.42 -24.36
C ILE A 89 20.82 -6.91 -24.03
N LEU A 90 19.91 -7.77 -23.60
CA LEU A 90 18.55 -7.37 -23.28
C LEU A 90 18.51 -6.35 -22.11
N TRP A 91 19.33 -6.58 -21.08
CA TRP A 91 19.39 -5.68 -19.93
C TRP A 91 19.75 -4.24 -20.29
N GLN A 92 20.64 -4.02 -21.28
CA GLN A 92 20.98 -2.66 -21.71
C GLN A 92 19.77 -1.88 -22.23
N HIS A 93 18.75 -2.56 -22.74
CA HIS A 93 17.54 -1.95 -23.30
C HIS A 93 16.41 -1.77 -22.30
N ILE A 94 16.31 -2.68 -21.27
CA ILE A 94 15.18 -2.67 -20.31
C ILE A 94 15.51 -2.09 -18.94
N LYS A 95 16.82 -1.86 -18.64
CA LYS A 95 17.25 -1.24 -17.37
C LYS A 95 16.77 0.22 -17.27
N ASN A 96 16.80 0.75 -16.04
CA ASN A 96 16.55 2.18 -15.78
C ASN A 96 15.22 2.70 -16.34
N LYS A 97 14.20 1.83 -16.42
CA LYS A 97 12.87 2.17 -16.94
C LYS A 97 12.86 2.67 -18.39
N GLN A 98 13.81 2.26 -19.23
CA GLN A 98 13.93 2.73 -20.62
C GLN A 98 12.75 2.31 -21.51
N ILE A 99 12.05 1.21 -21.19
CA ILE A 99 10.87 0.78 -21.92
C ILE A 99 9.63 1.27 -21.17
N LEU A 100 8.88 2.19 -21.78
CA LEU A 100 7.59 2.72 -21.32
C LEU A 100 7.56 3.02 -19.81
N ASN A 101 8.68 3.48 -19.25
CA ASN A 101 8.87 3.79 -17.84
C ASN A 101 8.67 2.58 -16.87
N VAL A 102 8.72 1.34 -17.39
CA VAL A 102 8.56 0.10 -16.60
C VAL A 102 9.88 -0.31 -15.96
N LYS A 103 9.83 -0.66 -14.67
CA LYS A 103 10.99 -1.12 -13.90
C LYS A 103 11.12 -2.64 -13.96
N PHE A 104 12.16 -3.12 -14.63
CA PHE A 104 12.57 -4.52 -14.58
C PHE A 104 13.63 -4.76 -13.51
N ARG A 105 13.60 -5.94 -12.89
CA ARG A 105 14.60 -6.45 -11.95
C ARG A 105 15.20 -7.73 -12.53
N ARG A 106 16.51 -7.93 -12.31
CA ARG A 106 17.24 -9.13 -12.77
C ARG A 106 17.18 -10.22 -11.73
N GLN A 107 17.10 -11.49 -12.19
CA GLN A 107 17.24 -12.67 -11.36
C GLN A 107 16.43 -12.56 -10.08
N GLN A 108 15.12 -12.31 -10.26
CA GLN A 108 14.19 -12.08 -9.17
C GLN A 108 13.54 -13.39 -8.74
N GLN A 109 13.58 -13.67 -7.46
CA GLN A 109 12.86 -14.80 -6.87
C GLN A 109 11.35 -14.52 -6.85
N ILE A 110 10.56 -15.47 -7.37
CA ILE A 110 9.10 -15.55 -7.30
C ILE A 110 8.74 -16.93 -6.75
N GLY A 111 8.31 -17.00 -5.50
CA GLY A 111 8.17 -18.25 -4.78
C GLY A 111 9.47 -19.04 -4.79
N LYS A 112 9.44 -20.30 -5.24
CA LYS A 112 10.61 -21.18 -5.35
C LYS A 112 11.41 -21.05 -6.65
N TYR A 113 11.02 -20.13 -7.55
CA TYR A 113 11.67 -19.95 -8.85
C TYR A 113 12.47 -18.65 -8.90
N ILE A 114 13.57 -18.65 -9.65
CA ILE A 114 14.32 -17.44 -10.00
C ILE A 114 14.02 -17.15 -11.46
N CYS A 115 13.59 -15.91 -11.77
CA CYS A 115 13.22 -15.46 -13.10
C CYS A 115 14.23 -14.41 -13.61
N ASP A 116 14.61 -14.47 -14.91
CA ASP A 116 15.70 -13.65 -15.44
C ASP A 116 15.41 -12.17 -15.33
N PHE A 117 14.24 -11.71 -15.83
CA PHE A 117 13.81 -10.34 -15.68
C PHE A 117 12.35 -10.27 -15.27
N VAL A 118 12.06 -9.49 -14.24
CA VAL A 118 10.72 -9.36 -13.68
C VAL A 118 10.35 -7.90 -13.56
N SER A 119 9.18 -7.55 -14.08
CA SER A 119 8.44 -6.35 -13.70
C SER A 119 7.26 -6.75 -12.83
N PHE A 120 7.05 -6.04 -11.74
CA PHE A 120 5.88 -6.23 -10.90
C PHE A 120 4.70 -5.36 -11.36
N TYR A 121 4.97 -4.32 -12.15
CA TYR A 121 3.95 -3.39 -12.67
C TYR A 121 4.33 -2.91 -14.08
N PRO A 122 3.62 -3.41 -15.10
CA PRO A 122 2.73 -4.58 -15.09
C PRO A 122 3.48 -5.86 -14.69
N LYS A 123 2.75 -6.88 -14.21
CA LYS A 123 3.34 -8.18 -13.84
C LYS A 123 3.79 -8.93 -15.09
N ILE A 124 5.05 -8.76 -15.46
CA ILE A 124 5.68 -9.39 -16.63
C ILE A 124 6.96 -10.08 -16.20
N ILE A 125 7.13 -11.31 -16.64
CA ILE A 125 8.38 -12.05 -16.55
C ILE A 125 8.93 -12.23 -17.95
N ILE A 126 10.22 -12.02 -18.13
CA ILE A 126 10.95 -12.32 -19.35
C ILE A 126 12.02 -13.36 -19.03
N GLU A 127 11.98 -14.46 -19.75
CA GLU A 127 12.93 -15.59 -19.66
C GLU A 127 13.70 -15.70 -20.97
N LEU A 128 14.99 -15.98 -20.88
CA LEU A 128 15.86 -16.19 -22.02
C LEU A 128 16.27 -17.66 -22.10
N ASP A 129 15.73 -18.36 -23.08
CA ASP A 129 15.93 -19.79 -23.23
C ASP A 129 17.13 -20.12 -24.16
N GLY A 130 18.02 -20.99 -23.68
CA GLY A 130 19.09 -21.58 -24.50
C GLY A 130 18.56 -22.71 -25.37
N SER A 131 19.23 -22.97 -26.49
CA SER A 131 18.92 -24.05 -27.46
C SER A 131 19.32 -25.43 -26.92
N GLN A 132 18.90 -25.81 -25.71
CA GLN A 132 19.17 -27.18 -25.20
C GLN A 132 17.98 -28.08 -25.55
N HIS A 133 18.29 -29.33 -25.96
CA HIS A 133 17.29 -30.36 -26.24
C HIS A 133 16.41 -30.62 -25.01
N ILE A 134 15.14 -30.30 -25.13
CA ILE A 134 14.13 -30.44 -24.08
C ILE A 134 13.89 -31.95 -23.91
N THR A 135 14.27 -32.51 -22.78
CA THR A 135 13.88 -33.88 -22.38
C THR A 135 12.46 -33.84 -21.81
N GLY A 136 11.64 -34.88 -21.97
CA GLY A 136 10.25 -34.91 -21.54
C GLY A 136 10.02 -34.59 -20.06
N VAL A 137 10.99 -34.79 -19.19
CA VAL A 137 10.94 -34.44 -17.75
C VAL A 137 11.09 -32.94 -17.54
N GLN A 138 11.90 -32.24 -18.33
CA GLN A 138 12.04 -30.77 -18.29
C GLN A 138 10.77 -30.07 -18.75
N GLN A 139 10.10 -30.60 -19.80
CA GLN A 139 8.86 -30.05 -20.32
C GLN A 139 7.74 -30.04 -19.26
N GLN A 140 7.66 -31.08 -18.43
CA GLN A 140 6.65 -31.18 -17.37
C GLN A 140 6.94 -30.21 -16.20
N SER A 141 8.20 -29.99 -15.89
CA SER A 141 8.65 -29.02 -14.88
C SER A 141 8.40 -27.57 -15.32
N ASP A 142 8.61 -27.25 -16.60
CA ASP A 142 8.34 -25.93 -17.17
C ASP A 142 6.85 -25.60 -17.19
N ILE A 143 5.98 -26.58 -17.49
CA ILE A 143 4.52 -26.41 -17.43
C ILE A 143 4.06 -26.10 -15.99
N ILE A 144 4.62 -26.77 -14.99
CA ILE A 144 4.29 -26.52 -13.58
C ILE A 144 4.76 -25.12 -13.16
N ARG A 145 5.97 -24.72 -13.57
CA ARG A 145 6.52 -23.39 -13.34
C ARG A 145 5.63 -22.31 -13.95
N ASP A 146 5.25 -22.46 -15.22
CA ASP A 146 4.41 -21.50 -15.93
C ASP A 146 3.02 -21.36 -15.30
N LYS A 147 2.40 -22.47 -14.91
CA LYS A 147 1.12 -22.45 -14.20
C LYS A 147 1.23 -21.69 -12.89
N TYR A 148 2.29 -21.90 -12.13
CA TYR A 148 2.54 -21.18 -10.88
C TYR A 148 2.72 -19.67 -11.14
N LEU A 149 3.62 -19.28 -12.05
CA LEU A 149 3.87 -17.86 -12.36
C LEU A 149 2.63 -17.16 -12.91
N THR A 150 1.83 -17.86 -13.70
CA THR A 150 0.54 -17.34 -14.21
C THR A 150 -0.49 -17.20 -13.09
N SER A 151 -0.55 -18.15 -12.13
CA SER A 151 -1.44 -18.06 -10.98
C SER A 151 -1.07 -16.89 -10.05
N GLU A 152 0.21 -16.52 -10.01
CA GLU A 152 0.70 -15.29 -9.34
C GLU A 152 0.38 -14.00 -10.14
N GLY A 153 -0.31 -14.13 -11.28
CA GLY A 153 -0.75 -13.03 -12.13
C GLY A 153 0.30 -12.49 -13.08
N PHE A 154 1.43 -13.17 -13.27
CA PHE A 154 2.45 -12.76 -14.23
C PHE A 154 2.13 -13.24 -15.65
N LYS A 155 2.38 -12.37 -16.62
CA LYS A 155 2.50 -12.74 -18.03
C LYS A 155 3.95 -13.09 -18.32
N VAL A 156 4.19 -14.32 -18.76
CA VAL A 156 5.54 -14.81 -19.06
C VAL A 156 5.81 -14.65 -20.55
N LEU A 157 6.89 -13.95 -20.88
CA LEU A 157 7.47 -13.86 -22.23
C LEU A 157 8.75 -14.69 -22.28
N ARG A 158 8.90 -15.48 -23.35
CA ARG A 158 10.09 -16.29 -23.59
C ARG A 158 10.71 -15.94 -24.92
N PHE A 159 12.01 -15.71 -24.91
CA PHE A 159 12.79 -15.42 -26.10
C PHE A 159 13.98 -16.36 -26.20
N TRP A 160 14.22 -16.87 -27.39
CA TRP A 160 15.39 -17.68 -27.62
C TRP A 160 16.66 -16.83 -27.64
N ASN A 161 17.76 -17.36 -27.10
CA ASN A 161 19.04 -16.65 -27.06
C ASN A 161 19.51 -16.19 -28.45
N ASN A 162 19.24 -16.95 -29.51
CA ASN A 162 19.57 -16.58 -30.88
C ASN A 162 18.72 -15.45 -31.44
N GLU A 163 17.49 -15.23 -30.93
CA GLU A 163 16.64 -14.12 -31.31
C GLU A 163 17.13 -12.80 -30.72
N ILE A 164 17.61 -12.84 -29.47
CA ILE A 164 18.23 -11.67 -28.81
C ILE A 164 19.39 -11.11 -29.65
N GLU A 165 20.22 -11.98 -30.21
CA GLU A 165 21.37 -11.55 -31.01
C GLU A 165 20.99 -11.05 -32.40
N LYS A 166 19.92 -11.59 -32.99
CA LYS A 166 19.54 -11.30 -34.39
C LYS A 166 18.49 -10.23 -34.54
N ASN A 167 17.58 -10.07 -33.58
CA ASN A 167 16.40 -9.21 -33.67
C ASN A 167 16.03 -8.54 -32.36
N ILE A 168 16.97 -7.90 -31.70
CA ILE A 168 16.70 -7.21 -30.43
C ILE A 168 15.57 -6.16 -30.55
N SER A 169 15.50 -5.45 -31.70
CA SER A 169 14.47 -4.43 -31.91
C SER A 169 13.06 -5.01 -31.95
N GLY A 170 12.88 -6.19 -32.58
CA GLY A 170 11.58 -6.87 -32.59
C GLY A 170 11.18 -7.37 -31.20
N ILE A 171 12.14 -7.86 -30.42
CA ILE A 171 11.92 -8.30 -29.05
C ILE A 171 11.50 -7.10 -28.15
N ILE A 172 12.18 -5.96 -28.29
CA ILE A 172 11.80 -4.74 -27.55
C ILE A 172 10.37 -4.33 -27.90
N GLN A 173 10.00 -4.37 -29.19
CA GLN A 173 8.66 -4.03 -29.62
C GLN A 173 7.61 -5.02 -29.09
N GLU A 174 7.93 -6.31 -28.97
CA GLU A 174 7.04 -7.30 -28.37
C GLU A 174 6.87 -7.06 -26.87
N ILE A 175 7.92 -6.70 -26.17
CA ILE A 175 7.87 -6.32 -24.74
C ILE A 175 7.00 -5.06 -24.57
N GLU A 176 7.18 -4.04 -25.42
CA GLU A 176 6.35 -2.83 -25.42
C GLU A 176 4.88 -3.14 -25.67
N ASN A 177 4.58 -3.95 -26.67
CA ASN A 177 3.23 -4.40 -26.97
C ASN A 177 2.63 -5.19 -25.79
N CYS A 178 3.43 -6.04 -25.14
CA CYS A 178 3.01 -6.75 -23.94
C CYS A 178 2.68 -5.78 -22.81
N ILE A 179 3.49 -4.77 -22.56
CA ILE A 179 3.27 -3.73 -21.54
C ILE A 179 1.97 -2.97 -21.84
N ILE A 180 1.73 -2.58 -23.10
CA ILE A 180 0.56 -1.82 -23.53
C ILE A 180 -0.73 -2.68 -23.44
N THR A 181 -0.64 -3.97 -23.80
CA THR A 181 -1.79 -4.88 -23.86
C THR A 181 -2.04 -5.63 -22.55
N CYS A 182 -1.06 -5.69 -21.66
CA CYS A 182 -1.34 -6.13 -20.30
C CYS A 182 -2.39 -5.18 -19.74
N PRO A 183 -3.58 -5.68 -19.32
CA PRO A 183 -4.49 -4.81 -18.61
C PRO A 183 -3.65 -4.19 -17.48
N PRO A 184 -3.70 -2.88 -17.26
CA PRO A 184 -3.15 -2.34 -16.05
C PRO A 184 -3.87 -3.13 -14.96
N LEU A 185 -3.13 -3.98 -14.24
CA LEU A 185 -3.53 -4.29 -12.88
C LEU A 185 -3.69 -2.91 -12.29
N ALA A 186 -4.87 -2.58 -11.79
CA ALA A 186 -5.12 -1.30 -11.19
C ALA A 186 -3.88 -1.00 -10.33
N GLY A 187 -3.01 -0.04 -10.76
CA GLY A 187 -1.81 0.31 -10.03
C GLY A 187 -0.44 0.31 -10.72
N GLY A 188 -0.34 0.10 -12.03
CA GLY A 188 0.91 0.36 -12.77
C GLY A 188 1.19 1.87 -12.86
N PRO A 189 2.49 2.32 -12.95
CA PRO A 189 2.80 3.72 -13.15
C PRO A 189 2.08 4.20 -14.42
N LYS A 190 1.21 5.19 -14.28
CA LYS A 190 0.54 5.82 -15.41
C LYS A 190 1.64 6.36 -16.34
N SER A 191 1.70 5.84 -17.57
CA SER A 191 2.40 6.53 -18.65
C SER A 191 1.81 7.93 -18.70
N THR A 192 2.66 8.94 -18.81
CA THR A 192 2.29 10.35 -19.05
C THR A 192 1.64 10.49 -20.42
N ILE A 193 0.46 9.89 -20.61
CA ILE A 193 -0.52 10.32 -21.57
C ILE A 193 -1.54 11.07 -20.75
N SER A 194 -1.47 12.38 -20.78
CA SER A 194 -2.50 13.27 -20.28
C SER A 194 -3.84 12.89 -20.92
N ARG A 195 -4.56 11.96 -20.30
CA ARG A 195 -5.99 11.84 -20.52
C ARG A 195 -6.64 12.85 -19.60
N TRP A 196 -7.27 13.82 -20.14
CA TRP A 196 -8.17 14.76 -19.51
C TRP A 196 -9.29 13.95 -18.81
N GLY A 197 -9.15 13.72 -17.52
CA GLY A 197 -10.11 13.05 -16.66
C GLY A 197 -9.61 13.09 -15.21
N ASN A 198 -10.46 13.45 -14.29
CA ASN A 198 -10.25 13.73 -12.87
C ASN A 198 -9.52 12.60 -12.12
N ASP A 199 -8.20 12.50 -12.25
CA ASP A 199 -7.41 11.60 -11.42
C ASP A 199 -7.30 12.16 -10.00
N ASN A 200 -7.69 11.38 -9.00
CA ASN A 200 -7.57 11.76 -7.60
C ASN A 200 -6.11 11.73 -7.15
N SER A 201 -5.71 12.70 -6.34
CA SER A 201 -4.42 12.71 -5.67
C SER A 201 -4.50 12.05 -4.31
N LEU A 202 -3.66 11.06 -4.07
CA LEU A 202 -3.56 10.43 -2.76
C LEU A 202 -2.59 11.21 -1.88
N LEU A 203 -3.06 11.62 -0.72
CA LEU A 203 -2.30 12.25 0.35
C LEU A 203 -2.21 11.28 1.52
N PHE A 204 -1.03 11.06 2.07
CA PHE A 204 -0.78 10.05 3.08
C PHE A 204 -0.26 10.63 4.38
N ILE A 205 -0.81 10.17 5.50
CA ILE A 205 -0.21 10.27 6.84
C ILE A 205 0.13 8.84 7.26
N PRO A 206 1.37 8.37 7.11
CA PRO A 206 1.71 6.98 7.41
C PRO A 206 1.48 6.59 8.87
N CYS A 207 1.76 7.50 9.80
CA CYS A 207 1.59 7.28 11.23
C CYS A 207 1.12 8.57 11.91
N LEU A 208 -0.12 8.58 12.39
CA LEU A 208 -0.67 9.72 13.13
C LEU A 208 -0.23 9.71 14.60
N ASN A 209 -0.11 8.53 15.21
CA ASN A 209 0.26 8.35 16.62
C ASN A 209 1.63 7.66 16.78
N PRO A 210 2.74 8.31 16.42
CA PRO A 210 4.06 7.68 16.53
C PRO A 210 4.52 7.47 17.97
N ASP A 211 4.04 8.28 18.93
CA ASP A 211 4.34 8.13 20.35
C ASP A 211 3.68 6.87 20.91
N GLY A 212 2.38 6.69 20.66
CA GLY A 212 1.66 5.47 21.03
C GLY A 212 2.23 4.22 20.35
N MET A 213 2.59 4.32 19.06
CA MET A 213 3.22 3.21 18.35
C MET A 213 4.55 2.79 18.97
N SER A 214 5.38 3.75 19.37
CA SER A 214 6.66 3.47 20.05
C SER A 214 6.47 2.80 21.41
N ALA A 215 5.36 3.12 22.11
CA ALA A 215 5.00 2.56 23.40
C ALA A 215 4.14 1.28 23.28
N ASN A 216 3.70 0.92 22.07
CA ASN A 216 2.72 -0.15 21.81
C ASN A 216 1.44 0.03 22.61
N THR A 217 0.86 1.23 22.58
CA THR A 217 -0.37 1.60 23.29
C THR A 217 -1.38 2.21 22.34
N ARG A 218 -2.66 2.00 22.62
CA ARG A 218 -3.77 2.61 21.88
C ARG A 218 -3.67 4.15 21.88
N VAL A 219 -3.38 4.72 23.03
CA VAL A 219 -3.38 6.15 23.29
C VAL A 219 -2.06 6.82 22.89
N ASN A 220 -2.06 8.15 22.80
CA ASN A 220 -0.85 8.95 22.57
C ASN A 220 -0.05 9.18 23.89
N ALA A 221 1.01 10.00 23.83
CA ALA A 221 1.86 10.33 24.99
C ALA A 221 1.16 11.12 26.11
N ASN A 222 -0.07 11.58 25.91
CA ASN A 222 -0.92 12.24 26.88
C ASN A 222 -2.01 11.33 27.44
N ASN A 223 -1.96 10.01 27.17
CA ASN A 223 -3.02 9.04 27.49
C ASN A 223 -4.35 9.33 26.78
N VAL A 224 -4.33 9.99 25.63
CA VAL A 224 -5.52 10.35 24.87
C VAL A 224 -5.74 9.37 23.71
N ASP A 225 -6.95 8.83 23.60
CA ASP A 225 -7.42 8.15 22.39
C ASP A 225 -7.71 9.20 21.32
N LEU A 226 -6.87 9.25 20.29
CA LEU A 226 -7.01 10.25 19.21
C LEU A 226 -8.34 10.11 18.47
N ASN A 227 -8.91 8.89 18.39
CA ASN A 227 -10.23 8.65 17.80
C ASN A 227 -11.41 8.96 18.77
N ARG A 228 -11.13 9.72 19.85
CA ARG A 228 -12.10 10.32 20.77
C ARG A 228 -11.82 11.80 21.01
N ASN A 229 -10.80 12.38 20.36
CA ASN A 229 -10.36 13.76 20.61
C ASN A 229 -10.90 14.77 19.58
N PHE A 230 -11.67 14.37 18.58
CA PHE A 230 -12.18 15.30 17.56
C PHE A 230 -13.34 16.16 18.09
N PRO A 231 -13.44 17.44 17.65
CA PRO A 231 -14.45 18.38 18.13
C PRO A 231 -15.82 18.13 17.47
N THR A 232 -16.45 17.02 17.89
CA THR A 232 -17.80 16.63 17.48
C THR A 232 -18.85 17.17 18.46
N LYS A 233 -20.11 17.29 18.01
CA LYS A 233 -21.22 17.73 18.87
C LYS A 233 -21.52 16.78 20.03
N ASN A 234 -21.11 15.51 19.90
CA ASN A 234 -21.26 14.49 20.94
C ASN A 234 -19.98 14.25 21.77
N TRP A 235 -18.93 15.06 21.57
CA TRP A 235 -17.72 14.96 22.40
C TRP A 235 -18.06 15.16 23.89
N GLY A 236 -17.50 14.34 24.78
CA GLY A 236 -17.76 14.40 26.22
C GLY A 236 -19.15 13.92 26.64
N LYS A 237 -20.02 13.48 25.73
CA LYS A 237 -21.33 12.95 26.06
C LYS A 237 -21.27 11.46 26.35
N ASN A 238 -21.84 11.05 27.50
CA ASN A 238 -22.04 9.65 27.84
C ASN A 238 -23.23 9.09 27.05
N GLU A 239 -22.96 8.42 25.94
CA GLU A 239 -23.97 7.71 25.15
C GLU A 239 -23.78 6.19 25.34
N GLY A 240 -24.14 5.65 26.55
CA GLY A 240 -24.08 4.22 26.85
C GLY A 240 -23.06 3.85 27.92
N ASP A 241 -23.15 2.63 28.43
CA ASP A 241 -22.48 2.15 29.66
C ASP A 241 -20.93 2.10 29.63
N ASN A 242 -20.26 2.37 28.50
CA ASN A 242 -18.79 2.21 28.36
C ASN A 242 -18.09 3.33 27.59
N ALA A 243 -18.71 4.47 27.28
CA ALA A 243 -18.13 5.45 26.38
C ALA A 243 -18.02 6.84 27.01
N THR A 244 -17.29 6.95 28.11
CA THR A 244 -16.90 8.25 28.67
C THR A 244 -15.56 8.67 28.09
N CYS A 245 -15.56 9.52 27.07
CA CYS A 245 -14.33 10.11 26.57
C CYS A 245 -13.77 11.20 27.50
N ASP A 246 -14.40 11.49 28.61
CA ASP A 246 -14.01 12.43 29.66
C ASP A 246 -13.34 11.77 30.88
N ASP A 247 -13.29 10.43 30.96
CA ASP A 247 -12.64 9.68 32.04
C ASP A 247 -11.17 9.37 31.71
N GLU A 248 -10.24 10.07 32.39
CA GLU A 248 -8.79 9.90 32.23
C GLU A 248 -8.29 8.48 32.60
N THR A 249 -9.12 7.66 33.26
CA THR A 249 -8.75 6.31 33.70
C THR A 249 -9.05 5.25 32.65
N THR A 250 -9.76 5.61 31.58
CA THR A 250 -10.15 4.68 30.52
C THR A 250 -9.21 4.75 29.31
N ALA A 251 -9.09 3.63 28.58
CA ALA A 251 -8.39 3.58 27.30
C ALA A 251 -9.08 4.41 26.19
N TYR A 252 -10.25 4.99 26.46
CA TYR A 252 -11.05 5.79 25.54
C TYR A 252 -11.08 7.28 25.91
N PHE A 253 -10.18 7.73 26.78
CA PHE A 253 -10.10 9.13 27.17
C PHE A 253 -9.88 10.04 25.98
N GLY A 254 -10.79 10.94 25.71
CA GLY A 254 -10.80 11.87 24.57
C GLY A 254 -10.03 13.17 24.80
N GLY A 255 -9.24 13.27 25.87
CA GLY A 255 -8.47 14.46 26.21
C GLY A 255 -9.25 15.42 27.14
N LYS A 256 -8.54 16.48 27.63
CA LYS A 256 -9.11 17.50 28.52
C LYS A 256 -10.10 18.45 27.83
N SER A 257 -10.02 18.51 26.51
CA SER A 257 -10.94 19.27 25.65
C SER A 257 -10.90 18.69 24.25
N PRO A 258 -11.93 18.93 23.42
CA PRO A 258 -11.88 18.52 22.02
C PRO A 258 -10.69 19.17 21.30
N ALA A 259 -10.04 18.43 20.45
CA ALA A 259 -8.82 18.84 19.73
C ALA A 259 -7.71 19.36 20.67
N SER A 260 -7.56 18.78 21.87
CA SER A 260 -6.43 19.12 22.74
C SER A 260 -5.08 18.70 22.16
N GLU A 261 -5.05 17.60 21.42
CA GLU A 261 -3.84 16.95 20.95
C GLU A 261 -3.28 17.58 19.68
N ILE A 262 -1.95 17.59 19.55
CA ILE A 262 -1.25 18.13 18.38
C ILE A 262 -1.53 17.28 17.12
N GLU A 263 -1.66 15.99 17.28
CA GLU A 263 -2.01 15.01 16.25
C GLU A 263 -3.38 15.32 15.65
N THR A 264 -4.38 15.54 16.52
CA THR A 264 -5.74 15.91 16.10
C THR A 264 -5.78 17.25 15.39
N LYS A 265 -5.09 18.27 15.93
CA LYS A 265 -4.98 19.59 15.27
C LYS A 265 -4.30 19.47 13.90
N PHE A 266 -3.28 18.65 13.79
CA PHE A 266 -2.57 18.43 12.53
C PHE A 266 -3.49 17.88 11.43
N VAL A 267 -4.35 16.90 11.77
CA VAL A 267 -5.31 16.33 10.81
C VAL A 267 -6.41 17.35 10.46
N ILE A 268 -6.92 18.09 11.45
CA ILE A 268 -7.94 19.15 11.22
C ILE A 268 -7.42 20.19 10.23
N ASP A 269 -6.21 20.71 10.44
CA ASP A 269 -5.58 21.67 9.54
C ASP A 269 -5.40 21.12 8.11
N ILE A 270 -5.11 19.81 7.99
CA ILE A 270 -4.99 19.15 6.68
C ILE A 270 -6.33 19.08 5.97
N ILE A 271 -7.39 18.70 6.69
CA ILE A 271 -8.75 18.63 6.15
C ILE A 271 -9.20 20.01 5.68
N GLU A 272 -9.00 21.05 6.49
CA GLU A 272 -9.35 22.42 6.14
C GLU A 272 -8.59 22.96 4.93
N LYS A 273 -7.29 22.65 4.86
CA LYS A 273 -6.42 23.15 3.78
C LYS A 273 -6.62 22.42 2.46
N TYR A 274 -6.70 21.09 2.49
CA TYR A 274 -6.68 20.26 1.27
C TYR A 274 -8.06 19.75 0.87
N GLN A 275 -9.09 19.92 1.70
CA GLN A 275 -10.49 19.60 1.45
C GLN A 275 -10.68 18.22 0.77
N PRO A 276 -10.25 17.12 1.40
CA PRO A 276 -10.30 15.79 0.78
C PRO A 276 -11.75 15.42 0.45
N LYS A 277 -11.95 14.86 -0.74
CA LYS A 277 -13.26 14.38 -1.20
C LYS A 277 -13.64 13.02 -0.59
N LEU A 278 -12.66 12.29 -0.11
CA LEU A 278 -12.81 11.03 0.60
C LEU A 278 -11.65 10.85 1.57
N ILE A 279 -11.91 10.19 2.67
CA ILE A 279 -10.89 9.84 3.67
C ILE A 279 -10.93 8.34 3.91
N LEU A 280 -9.77 7.71 3.94
CA LEU A 280 -9.57 6.32 4.35
C LEU A 280 -8.65 6.28 5.57
N THR A 281 -9.10 5.63 6.64
CA THR A 281 -8.29 5.34 7.81
C THR A 281 -8.04 3.83 7.94
N LEU A 282 -6.83 3.46 8.35
CA LEU A 282 -6.44 2.06 8.54
C LEU A 282 -6.35 1.76 10.03
N HIS A 283 -7.17 0.84 10.49
CA HIS A 283 -7.29 0.34 11.85
C HIS A 283 -7.17 -1.19 11.90
N ALA A 284 -7.28 -1.78 13.08
CA ALA A 284 -7.42 -3.20 13.37
C ALA A 284 -8.23 -3.37 14.66
N PRO A 285 -8.84 -4.56 15.00
CA PRO A 285 -8.67 -5.87 14.34
C PRO A 285 -9.93 -6.42 13.64
N TYR A 286 -11.01 -5.66 13.46
CA TYR A 286 -12.38 -6.21 13.29
C TYR A 286 -12.71 -6.81 11.92
N LYS A 287 -11.83 -6.76 10.91
CA LYS A 287 -12.07 -7.32 9.55
C LYS A 287 -13.35 -6.77 8.92
N VAL A 288 -13.54 -5.46 8.95
CA VAL A 288 -14.73 -4.78 8.46
C VAL A 288 -14.39 -3.51 7.70
N VAL A 289 -15.21 -3.17 6.70
CA VAL A 289 -15.18 -1.88 6.03
C VAL A 289 -16.29 -1.01 6.62
N ASN A 290 -15.95 -0.28 7.67
CA ASN A 290 -16.88 0.67 8.28
C ASN A 290 -16.92 1.97 7.47
N TYR A 291 -18.09 2.61 7.39
CA TYR A 291 -18.24 3.85 6.67
C TYR A 291 -19.11 4.86 7.40
N ASP A 292 -18.74 6.15 7.29
CA ASP A 292 -19.46 7.29 7.79
C ASP A 292 -19.78 8.27 6.65
N GLY A 293 -20.93 8.95 6.76
CA GLY A 293 -21.38 9.88 5.73
C GLY A 293 -21.73 9.19 4.40
N PRO A 294 -21.56 9.87 3.24
CA PRO A 294 -21.99 9.35 1.94
C PRO A 294 -21.01 8.33 1.32
N ALA A 295 -20.40 7.46 2.13
CA ALA A 295 -19.33 6.57 1.70
C ALA A 295 -19.77 5.12 1.38
N LYS A 296 -21.06 4.77 1.51
CA LYS A 296 -21.53 3.39 1.34
C LYS A 296 -21.11 2.74 0.03
N LYS A 297 -21.25 3.42 -1.11
CA LYS A 297 -20.92 2.87 -2.42
C LYS A 297 -19.43 2.53 -2.58
N ILE A 298 -18.55 3.37 -2.04
CA ILE A 298 -17.11 3.10 -2.09
C ILE A 298 -16.71 2.03 -1.08
N ALA A 299 -17.37 1.97 0.09
CA ALA A 299 -17.19 0.89 1.06
C ALA A 299 -17.53 -0.48 0.45
N GLU A 300 -18.62 -0.59 -0.31
CA GLU A 300 -19.00 -1.82 -1.01
C GLU A 300 -17.96 -2.24 -2.07
N LYS A 301 -17.37 -1.29 -2.80
CA LYS A 301 -16.27 -1.59 -3.74
C LYS A 301 -15.01 -2.07 -3.00
N ILE A 302 -14.65 -1.44 -1.88
CA ILE A 302 -13.52 -1.83 -1.04
C ILE A 302 -13.74 -3.23 -0.46
N SER A 303 -14.95 -3.51 0.04
CA SER A 303 -15.37 -4.82 0.56
C SER A 303 -15.13 -5.95 -0.46
N GLN A 304 -15.47 -5.74 -1.73
CA GLN A 304 -15.23 -6.72 -2.80
C GLN A 304 -13.74 -7.01 -3.04
N ILE A 305 -12.85 -6.05 -2.77
CA ILE A 305 -11.41 -6.22 -2.96
C ILE A 305 -10.79 -7.01 -1.81
N ILE A 306 -11.16 -6.66 -0.56
CA ILE A 306 -10.54 -7.25 0.63
C ILE A 306 -11.34 -8.40 1.24
N ASN A 307 -12.56 -8.63 0.73
CA ASN A 307 -13.49 -9.65 1.22
C ASN A 307 -13.88 -9.50 2.70
N TYR A 308 -14.09 -8.26 3.13
CA TYR A 308 -14.61 -7.92 4.45
C TYR A 308 -16.05 -7.40 4.36
N PRO A 309 -16.92 -7.63 5.36
CA PRO A 309 -18.25 -7.07 5.38
C PRO A 309 -18.24 -5.54 5.43
N THR A 310 -19.30 -4.89 4.96
CA THR A 310 -19.51 -3.44 5.08
C THR A 310 -20.48 -3.14 6.20
N GLU A 311 -20.16 -2.18 7.05
CA GLU A 311 -21.01 -1.74 8.15
C GLU A 311 -21.06 -0.21 8.27
N GLY A 312 -22.28 0.34 8.45
CA GLY A 312 -22.49 1.77 8.71
C GLY A 312 -22.42 2.13 10.20
N SER A 313 -22.16 1.16 11.06
CA SER A 313 -22.01 1.34 12.51
C SER A 313 -21.24 0.18 13.09
N ILE A 314 -20.32 0.46 13.99
CA ILE A 314 -19.58 -0.56 14.74
C ILE A 314 -20.36 -1.07 15.97
N GLY A 315 -21.65 -0.71 16.11
CA GLY A 315 -22.55 -1.24 17.13
C GLY A 315 -22.49 -0.57 18.49
N TYR A 316 -21.63 0.44 18.69
CA TYR A 316 -21.55 1.22 19.94
C TYR A 316 -21.25 2.70 19.66
N PRO A 317 -21.64 3.61 20.57
CA PRO A 317 -21.35 5.04 20.42
C PRO A 317 -19.86 5.36 20.44
N THR A 318 -19.45 6.29 19.58
CA THR A 318 -18.03 6.73 19.48
C THR A 318 -17.95 8.27 19.58
N PRO A 319 -18.24 8.86 20.78
CA PRO A 319 -18.18 10.31 20.94
C PRO A 319 -16.76 10.82 20.66
N GLY A 320 -16.65 11.94 19.96
CA GLY A 320 -15.35 12.50 19.59
C GLY A 320 -14.59 11.75 18.51
N SER A 321 -15.22 10.80 17.79
CA SER A 321 -14.53 10.01 16.76
C SER A 321 -14.28 10.79 15.48
N PHE A 322 -13.27 10.35 14.74
CA PHE A 322 -12.92 10.89 13.44
C PHE A 322 -14.01 10.67 12.39
N GLY A 323 -14.65 9.49 12.39
CA GLY A 323 -15.77 9.18 11.50
C GLY A 323 -16.96 10.10 11.72
N THR A 324 -17.33 10.37 12.99
CA THR A 324 -18.36 11.37 13.32
C THR A 324 -17.95 12.76 12.84
N TYR A 325 -16.71 13.19 13.12
CA TYR A 325 -16.21 14.51 12.76
C TYR A 325 -16.22 14.76 11.26
N CYS A 326 -15.74 13.84 10.46
CA CYS A 326 -15.63 13.96 9.01
C CYS A 326 -16.90 13.51 8.28
N GLY A 327 -17.35 12.28 8.56
CA GLY A 327 -18.43 11.65 7.80
C GLY A 327 -19.80 12.21 8.17
N VAL A 328 -20.13 12.20 9.46
CA VAL A 328 -21.48 12.57 9.91
C VAL A 328 -21.69 14.07 9.94
N GLU A 329 -20.76 14.83 10.51
CA GLU A 329 -20.96 16.28 10.72
C GLU A 329 -20.53 17.14 9.53
N ARG A 330 -19.57 16.69 8.72
CA ARG A 330 -19.04 17.43 7.56
C ARG A 330 -19.42 16.84 6.22
N ASN A 331 -20.11 15.70 6.22
CA ASN A 331 -20.55 15.00 5.01
C ASN A 331 -19.39 14.65 4.05
N ILE A 332 -18.18 14.45 4.60
CA ILE A 332 -17.02 13.96 3.85
C ILE A 332 -17.09 12.43 3.86
N PRO A 333 -17.15 11.75 2.69
CA PRO A 333 -17.10 10.28 2.64
C PRO A 333 -15.90 9.76 3.44
N THR A 334 -16.15 9.00 4.50
CA THR A 334 -15.10 8.49 5.40
C THR A 334 -15.22 6.98 5.52
N ILE A 335 -14.11 6.29 5.28
CA ILE A 335 -13.97 4.83 5.43
C ILE A 335 -13.00 4.55 6.57
N THR A 336 -13.41 3.72 7.49
CA THR A 336 -12.54 3.06 8.47
C THR A 336 -12.36 1.60 8.05
N LEU A 337 -11.18 1.28 7.53
CA LEU A 337 -10.84 -0.09 7.15
C LEU A 337 -10.17 -0.77 8.34
N GLU A 338 -10.90 -1.66 8.96
CA GLU A 338 -10.45 -2.51 10.06
C GLU A 338 -9.75 -3.75 9.50
N LEU A 339 -8.44 -3.78 9.61
CA LEU A 339 -7.61 -4.85 9.07
C LEU A 339 -7.62 -6.10 9.96
N ASP A 340 -7.27 -7.23 9.37
CA ASP A 340 -7.03 -8.47 10.09
C ASP A 340 -5.66 -8.42 10.80
N GLU A 341 -5.61 -8.53 12.12
CA GLU A 341 -4.36 -8.58 12.87
C GLU A 341 -3.79 -9.99 13.06
N GLU A 342 -4.59 -11.03 12.76
CA GLU A 342 -4.19 -12.44 12.93
C GLU A 342 -3.35 -12.96 11.77
N ILE A 343 -3.38 -12.28 10.60
CA ILE A 343 -2.59 -12.67 9.42
C ILE A 343 -1.32 -11.84 9.30
N GLN A 344 -0.37 -12.35 8.53
CA GLN A 344 0.86 -11.59 8.27
C GLN A 344 0.52 -10.31 7.47
N VAL A 345 1.07 -9.17 7.88
CA VAL A 345 0.80 -7.88 7.21
C VAL A 345 1.15 -7.90 5.71
N GLN A 346 2.05 -8.77 5.28
CA GLN A 346 2.41 -9.00 3.87
C GLN A 346 1.24 -9.51 3.03
N GLU A 347 0.31 -10.26 3.63
CA GLU A 347 -0.91 -10.76 2.97
C GLU A 347 -1.91 -9.63 2.70
N LEU A 348 -1.85 -8.55 3.48
CA LEU A 348 -2.65 -7.34 3.29
C LEU A 348 -2.10 -6.39 2.21
N VAL A 349 -0.85 -6.55 1.78
CA VAL A 349 -0.19 -5.62 0.83
C VAL A 349 -0.95 -5.56 -0.49
N GLU A 350 -1.26 -6.72 -1.08
CA GLU A 350 -1.93 -6.75 -2.40
C GLU A 350 -3.36 -6.18 -2.35
N PRO A 351 -4.25 -6.62 -1.44
CA PRO A 351 -5.61 -6.07 -1.37
C PRO A 351 -5.61 -4.58 -1.01
N VAL A 352 -4.79 -4.12 -0.08
CA VAL A 352 -4.74 -2.70 0.30
C VAL A 352 -4.17 -1.83 -0.82
N PHE A 353 -3.18 -2.31 -1.56
CA PHE A 353 -2.67 -1.61 -2.74
C PHE A 353 -3.74 -1.46 -3.83
N LYS A 354 -4.53 -2.51 -4.08
CA LYS A 354 -5.68 -2.42 -5.00
C LYS A 354 -6.72 -1.41 -4.53
N ILE A 355 -6.93 -1.27 -3.21
CA ILE A 355 -7.80 -0.24 -2.65
C ILE A 355 -7.23 1.16 -2.93
N PHE A 356 -5.96 1.41 -2.64
CA PHE A 356 -5.34 2.72 -2.93
C PHE A 356 -5.39 3.06 -4.43
N ASP A 357 -5.14 2.08 -5.29
CA ASP A 357 -5.22 2.23 -6.73
C ASP A 357 -6.67 2.53 -7.19
N LEU A 358 -7.68 1.82 -6.64
CA LEU A 358 -9.10 2.12 -6.88
C LEU A 358 -9.41 3.57 -6.52
N LEU A 359 -8.98 4.02 -5.34
CA LEU A 359 -9.24 5.39 -4.86
C LEU A 359 -8.59 6.45 -5.76
N SER A 360 -7.44 6.16 -6.36
CA SER A 360 -6.75 7.11 -7.26
C SER A 360 -7.49 7.36 -8.58
N ILE A 361 -8.41 6.49 -9.00
CA ILE A 361 -9.11 6.54 -10.28
C ILE A 361 -10.63 6.66 -10.18
N THR A 362 -11.20 6.65 -8.97
CA THR A 362 -12.67 6.68 -8.76
C THR A 362 -13.18 8.12 -8.76
N ASP A 363 -14.27 8.37 -9.54
CA ASP A 363 -15.04 9.62 -9.52
C ASP A 363 -15.91 9.74 -8.27
#